data_54f3e67d02ba247283dce89b3009cc38
#
_entry.id   54f3e67d02ba247283dce89b3009cc38
#
_cell.length_a   1.000
_cell.length_b   1.000
_cell.length_c   1.000
_cell.angle_alpha   90.00
_cell.angle_beta   90.00
_cell.angle_gamma   90.00
#
_symmetry.space_group_name_H-M   'P 1'
#
loop_
_entity.id
_entity.type
_entity.pdbx_description
1 polymer ?
#
loop_
_entity_poly.entity_id
_entity_poly.type
_entity_poly.pdbx_seq_one_letter_code
_entity_poly.pdbx_strand_id
1 'polypeptide(L)'
;ERTGNYITVAKDYGNRFAIGQGISIGAGLWSQSLAADRRVTKIEDSTEIDNAVCVYFDGDPVAITTTSVLWSSLQPTGATIEMASPNGRVEGKTNGMSAIRFLWIEDWYGNMWQFRDGDNIQSWQHYYCNDRSAYADKVYSGSYFKVGYVASKTEGYVKEFGYDPEWPEIEICTVTGGSSATYFCDYYYQAEGGEVVVSGGNVDSGAVAGPFFRGCNYGSGFSSWHIGGRPQARK
;
A
#
# COMPACT_ATOMS: atom_id res chain seq x y z
N GLU A 1 -17.50 -21.89 11.68
CA GLU A 1 -16.44 -21.67 12.68
C GLU A 1 -15.67 -22.95 12.89
N ARG A 2 -14.36 -22.86 12.90
CA ARG A 2 -13.47 -24.01 13.12
C ARG A 2 -12.12 -23.55 13.64
N THR A 3 -11.39 -24.49 14.25
CA THR A 3 -9.97 -24.33 14.55
C THR A 3 -9.15 -25.19 13.57
N GLY A 4 -8.19 -24.60 12.88
CA GLY A 4 -7.40 -25.30 11.87
C GLY A 4 -6.32 -24.44 11.23
N ASN A 5 -5.62 -25.04 10.28
CA ASN A 5 -4.51 -24.44 9.55
C ASN A 5 -4.89 -24.03 8.12
N TYR A 6 -6.12 -23.67 7.89
CA TYR A 6 -6.56 -23.08 6.63
C TYR A 6 -7.74 -22.15 6.81
N ILE A 7 -7.86 -21.18 5.93
CA ILE A 7 -9.00 -20.28 5.80
C ILE A 7 -9.62 -20.44 4.42
N THR A 8 -10.97 -20.48 4.36
CA THR A 8 -11.69 -20.53 3.09
C THR A 8 -12.10 -19.13 2.70
N VAL A 9 -11.74 -18.72 1.50
CA VAL A 9 -12.01 -17.38 0.94
C VAL A 9 -12.54 -17.50 -0.48
N ALA A 10 -13.16 -16.44 -1.00
CA ALA A 10 -13.60 -16.39 -2.38
C ALA A 10 -12.44 -16.71 -3.34
N LYS A 11 -12.71 -17.42 -4.42
CA LYS A 11 -11.67 -17.96 -5.32
C LYS A 11 -10.84 -16.88 -5.99
N ASP A 12 -11.45 -15.79 -6.41
CA ASP A 12 -10.77 -14.64 -7.02
C ASP A 12 -9.86 -13.90 -6.02
N TYR A 13 -10.22 -13.89 -4.75
CA TYR A 13 -9.40 -13.34 -3.68
C TYR A 13 -8.25 -14.28 -3.30
N GLY A 14 -8.55 -15.57 -3.07
CA GLY A 14 -7.56 -16.56 -2.66
C GLY A 14 -6.50 -16.85 -3.72
N ASN A 15 -6.84 -16.72 -4.99
CA ASN A 15 -5.90 -16.87 -6.11
C ASN A 15 -4.85 -15.75 -6.22
N ARG A 16 -4.96 -14.70 -5.40
CA ARG A 16 -3.92 -13.65 -5.28
C ARG A 16 -2.75 -14.06 -4.41
N PHE A 17 -2.89 -15.12 -3.64
CA PHE A 17 -1.84 -15.66 -2.78
C PHE A 17 -1.02 -16.72 -3.50
N ALA A 18 0.21 -16.91 -3.06
CA ALA A 18 1.13 -17.92 -3.59
C ALA A 18 1.68 -18.81 -2.47
N ILE A 19 2.01 -20.06 -2.82
CA ILE A 19 2.68 -20.96 -1.88
C ILE A 19 4.02 -20.36 -1.46
N GLY A 20 4.31 -20.36 -0.15
CA GLY A 20 5.47 -19.75 0.47
C GLY A 20 5.29 -18.27 0.83
N GLN A 21 4.23 -17.61 0.36
CA GLN A 21 3.93 -16.23 0.72
C GLN A 21 3.61 -16.09 2.21
N GLY A 22 4.07 -15.00 2.83
CA GLY A 22 3.68 -14.61 4.18
C GLY A 22 2.25 -14.09 4.22
N ILE A 23 1.47 -14.60 5.18
CA ILE A 23 0.09 -14.18 5.43
C ILE A 23 -0.15 -13.91 6.90
N SER A 24 -1.15 -13.10 7.18
CA SER A 24 -1.67 -12.84 8.51
C SER A 24 -3.18 -13.01 8.54
N ILE A 25 -3.73 -13.38 9.67
CA ILE A 25 -5.16 -13.63 9.86
C ILE A 25 -5.65 -12.75 10.98
N GLY A 26 -6.68 -11.98 10.71
CA GLY A 26 -7.35 -11.12 11.66
C GLY A 26 -8.73 -11.63 12.05
N ALA A 27 -9.20 -11.25 13.23
CA ALA A 27 -10.58 -11.47 13.66
C ALA A 27 -11.60 -10.60 12.89
N GLY A 28 -11.14 -9.61 12.15
CA GLY A 28 -11.92 -8.70 11.32
C GLY A 28 -11.01 -7.81 10.48
N LEU A 29 -11.62 -6.86 9.75
CA LEU A 29 -10.90 -5.90 8.92
C LEU A 29 -9.83 -5.13 9.72
N TRP A 30 -8.67 -4.95 9.10
CA TRP A 30 -7.50 -4.23 9.65
C TRP A 30 -6.89 -4.84 10.91
N SER A 31 -7.16 -6.13 11.18
CA SER A 31 -6.62 -6.86 12.33
C SER A 31 -5.70 -8.00 11.88
N GLN A 32 -4.66 -8.27 12.66
CA GLN A 32 -3.78 -9.44 12.56
C GLN A 32 -3.79 -10.25 13.87
N SER A 33 -4.87 -10.14 14.63
CA SER A 33 -4.93 -10.60 16.03
C SER A 33 -4.99 -12.11 16.20
N LEU A 34 -5.31 -12.88 15.15
CA LEU A 34 -5.40 -14.34 15.25
C LEU A 34 -4.10 -15.04 14.91
N ALA A 35 -3.43 -14.61 13.86
CA ALA A 35 -2.10 -15.11 13.48
C ALA A 35 -1.37 -14.11 12.60
N ALA A 36 -0.05 -13.98 12.80
CA ALA A 36 0.81 -13.15 11.96
C ALA A 36 1.95 -13.98 11.38
N ASP A 37 2.44 -13.55 10.20
CA ASP A 37 3.64 -14.09 9.54
C ASP A 37 3.63 -15.60 9.31
N ARG A 38 2.46 -16.16 9.02
CA ARG A 38 2.30 -17.55 8.61
C ARG A 38 2.70 -17.71 7.13
N ARG A 39 3.16 -18.89 6.75
CA ARG A 39 3.48 -19.21 5.35
C ARG A 39 2.37 -20.01 4.72
N VAL A 40 1.96 -19.64 3.51
CA VAL A 40 1.05 -20.43 2.70
C VAL A 40 1.73 -21.73 2.29
N THR A 41 1.14 -22.84 2.67
CA THR A 41 1.68 -24.20 2.37
C THR A 41 0.96 -24.85 1.20
N LYS A 42 -0.30 -24.53 0.97
CA LYS A 42 -1.14 -25.11 -0.09
C LYS A 42 -2.32 -24.17 -0.40
N ILE A 43 -2.76 -24.19 -1.64
CA ILE A 43 -4.04 -23.56 -2.06
C ILE A 43 -4.78 -24.59 -2.91
N GLU A 44 -6.04 -24.86 -2.60
CA GLU A 44 -6.89 -25.78 -3.36
C GLU A 44 -8.35 -25.32 -3.38
N ASP A 45 -9.11 -25.78 -4.36
CA ASP A 45 -10.53 -25.50 -4.45
C ASP A 45 -11.26 -26.05 -3.21
N SER A 46 -12.19 -25.28 -2.67
CA SER A 46 -13.03 -25.75 -1.57
C SER A 46 -13.99 -26.84 -2.04
N THR A 47 -14.10 -27.91 -1.26
CA THR A 47 -15.10 -28.97 -1.49
C THR A 47 -16.44 -28.67 -0.81
N GLU A 48 -16.48 -27.64 0.05
CA GLU A 48 -17.65 -27.33 0.87
C GLU A 48 -18.38 -26.06 0.38
N ILE A 49 -17.66 -25.15 -0.27
CA ILE A 49 -18.18 -23.84 -0.71
C ILE A 49 -17.84 -23.64 -2.17
N ASP A 50 -18.87 -23.46 -2.98
CA ASP A 50 -18.71 -23.16 -4.41
C ASP A 50 -17.97 -21.83 -4.62
N ASN A 51 -17.14 -21.77 -5.66
CA ASN A 51 -16.35 -20.61 -6.03
C ASN A 51 -15.47 -20.05 -4.90
N ALA A 52 -14.94 -20.95 -4.06
CA ALA A 52 -14.03 -20.65 -2.97
C ALA A 52 -12.77 -21.53 -3.03
N VAL A 53 -11.72 -21.08 -2.37
CA VAL A 53 -10.47 -21.82 -2.17
C VAL A 53 -10.11 -21.87 -0.69
N CYS A 54 -9.46 -22.96 -0.30
CA CYS A 54 -8.85 -23.13 1.00
C CYS A 54 -7.38 -22.73 0.91
N VAL A 55 -6.98 -21.72 1.66
CA VAL A 55 -5.59 -21.28 1.79
C VAL A 55 -5.04 -21.86 3.09
N TYR A 56 -4.16 -22.86 2.95
CA TYR A 56 -3.50 -23.54 4.07
C TYR A 56 -2.23 -22.80 4.48
N PHE A 57 -1.95 -22.84 5.78
CA PHE A 57 -0.78 -22.16 6.35
C PHE A 57 -0.11 -23.02 7.44
N ASP A 58 1.14 -22.70 7.71
CA ASP A 58 1.97 -23.35 8.74
C ASP A 58 1.65 -22.86 10.17
N GLY A 59 2.34 -23.45 11.13
CA GLY A 59 2.27 -23.10 12.56
C GLY A 59 1.03 -23.68 13.25
N ASP A 60 0.69 -23.14 14.42
CA ASP A 60 -0.40 -23.64 15.25
C ASP A 60 -1.78 -23.37 14.64
N PRO A 61 -2.76 -24.26 14.85
CA PRO A 61 -4.13 -24.06 14.41
C PRO A 61 -4.74 -22.77 14.96
N VAL A 62 -5.52 -22.10 14.15
CA VAL A 62 -6.15 -20.81 14.44
C VAL A 62 -7.67 -20.97 14.49
N ALA A 63 -8.31 -20.30 15.45
CA ALA A 63 -9.77 -20.23 15.52
C ALA A 63 -10.30 -19.29 14.42
N ILE A 64 -10.84 -19.86 13.35
CA ILE A 64 -11.38 -19.15 12.19
C ILE A 64 -12.90 -19.00 12.33
N THR A 65 -13.39 -17.79 12.15
CA THR A 65 -14.81 -17.45 12.15
C THR A 65 -15.24 -16.87 10.79
N THR A 66 -16.51 -16.62 10.62
CA THR A 66 -17.06 -15.98 9.39
C THR A 66 -16.61 -14.52 9.21
N THR A 67 -16.10 -13.88 10.28
CA THR A 67 -15.54 -12.52 10.24
C THR A 67 -14.03 -12.49 10.11
N SER A 68 -13.37 -13.66 10.13
CA SER A 68 -11.91 -13.72 9.98
C SER A 68 -11.49 -13.28 8.58
N VAL A 69 -10.42 -12.53 8.52
CA VAL A 69 -9.88 -11.92 7.28
C VAL A 69 -8.46 -12.41 7.06
N LEU A 70 -8.15 -12.72 5.82
CA LEU A 70 -6.83 -13.12 5.35
C LEU A 70 -6.12 -11.91 4.72
N TRP A 71 -4.87 -11.67 5.10
CA TRP A 71 -4.03 -10.59 4.59
C TRP A 71 -2.67 -11.12 4.13
N SER A 72 -2.01 -10.42 3.22
CA SER A 72 -0.57 -10.58 3.06
C SER A 72 0.15 -10.02 4.28
N SER A 73 1.13 -10.74 4.81
CA SER A 73 2.04 -10.18 5.82
C SER A 73 2.92 -9.10 5.21
N LEU A 74 3.38 -8.17 6.05
CA LEU A 74 4.45 -7.25 5.67
C LEU A 74 5.70 -8.05 5.26
N GLN A 75 6.31 -7.62 4.17
CA GLN A 75 7.51 -8.26 3.65
C GLN A 75 8.74 -7.70 4.38
N PRO A 76 9.64 -8.56 4.88
CA PRO A 76 10.85 -8.11 5.56
C PRO A 76 11.76 -7.36 4.58
N THR A 77 12.39 -6.29 5.06
CA THR A 77 13.46 -5.58 4.35
C THR A 77 14.80 -6.32 4.48
N GLY A 78 15.73 -6.07 3.56
CA GLY A 78 17.04 -6.72 3.50
C GLY A 78 17.06 -8.05 2.74
N ALA A 79 15.91 -8.66 2.47
CA ALA A 79 15.81 -9.96 1.81
C ALA A 79 16.07 -9.91 0.29
N THR A 80 16.14 -8.72 -0.30
CA THR A 80 16.32 -8.55 -1.76
C THR A 80 17.77 -8.40 -2.19
N ILE A 81 18.74 -8.37 -1.27
CA ILE A 81 20.14 -8.09 -1.56
C ILE A 81 20.73 -9.10 -2.56
N GLU A 82 20.38 -10.37 -2.39
CA GLU A 82 20.89 -11.48 -3.21
C GLU A 82 19.96 -11.85 -4.39
N MET A 83 18.85 -11.13 -4.59
CA MET A 83 17.94 -11.42 -5.69
C MET A 83 18.45 -10.87 -7.01
N ALA A 84 18.49 -11.71 -8.04
CA ALA A 84 19.00 -11.34 -9.36
C ALA A 84 18.23 -10.21 -10.04
N SER A 85 16.92 -10.08 -9.77
CA SER A 85 16.09 -9.03 -10.36
C SER A 85 14.92 -8.65 -9.43
N PRO A 86 15.20 -7.93 -8.33
CA PRO A 86 14.19 -7.59 -7.31
C PRO A 86 13.43 -6.30 -7.67
N ASN A 87 13.05 -6.12 -8.91
CA ASN A 87 12.51 -4.87 -9.44
C ASN A 87 10.98 -4.84 -9.53
N GLY A 88 10.29 -5.78 -8.88
CA GLY A 88 8.82 -5.85 -8.88
C GLY A 88 8.18 -6.23 -10.20
N ARG A 89 8.94 -6.62 -11.21
CA ARG A 89 8.36 -7.18 -12.43
C ARG A 89 7.79 -8.56 -12.17
N VAL A 90 6.70 -8.90 -12.84
CA VAL A 90 6.11 -10.25 -12.79
C VAL A 90 7.15 -11.30 -13.17
N GLU A 91 8.01 -10.99 -14.12
CA GLU A 91 9.13 -11.83 -14.54
C GLU A 91 10.37 -11.68 -13.64
N GLY A 92 10.46 -10.58 -12.92
CA GLY A 92 11.59 -10.24 -12.04
C GLY A 92 11.52 -10.85 -10.65
N LYS A 93 10.44 -11.56 -10.37
CA LYS A 93 10.25 -12.43 -9.22
C LYS A 93 10.77 -11.86 -7.90
N THR A 94 10.03 -10.93 -7.35
CA THR A 94 9.86 -11.06 -5.93
C THR A 94 9.06 -12.36 -5.78
N ASN A 95 9.59 -13.32 -5.13
CA ASN A 95 8.92 -14.60 -4.86
C ASN A 95 7.63 -14.43 -4.02
N GLY A 96 7.03 -13.23 -3.98
CA GLY A 96 5.93 -12.85 -3.09
C GLY A 96 6.33 -12.75 -1.62
N MET A 97 7.62 -12.92 -1.30
CA MET A 97 8.14 -12.99 0.06
C MET A 97 9.13 -11.87 0.38
N SER A 98 9.41 -11.01 -0.56
CA SER A 98 10.39 -9.92 -0.42
C SER A 98 9.83 -8.62 -0.94
N ALA A 99 10.17 -7.51 -0.29
CA ALA A 99 9.81 -6.18 -0.73
C ALA A 99 10.41 -5.84 -2.10
N ILE A 100 9.76 -4.95 -2.83
CA ILE A 100 10.24 -4.48 -4.12
C ILE A 100 11.49 -3.63 -3.93
N ARG A 101 12.51 -3.87 -4.75
CA ARG A 101 13.71 -3.04 -4.81
C ARG A 101 13.83 -2.35 -6.17
N PHE A 102 14.04 -1.06 -6.16
CA PHE A 102 14.27 -0.25 -7.35
C PHE A 102 15.41 0.73 -7.07
N LEU A 103 16.39 0.84 -7.96
CA LEU A 103 17.60 1.68 -7.82
C LEU A 103 18.25 1.56 -6.42
N TRP A 104 18.37 0.34 -5.91
CA TRP A 104 18.93 0.01 -4.59
C TRP A 104 18.07 0.47 -3.40
N ILE A 105 16.90 1.01 -3.65
CA ILE A 105 15.91 1.35 -2.61
C ILE A 105 14.94 0.18 -2.50
N GLU A 106 14.93 -0.47 -1.36
CA GLU A 106 14.02 -1.56 -1.05
C GLU A 106 12.71 -1.00 -0.47
N ASP A 107 11.62 -1.74 -0.63
CA ASP A 107 10.30 -1.35 -0.14
C ASP A 107 9.79 -0.04 -0.77
N TRP A 108 9.98 0.10 -2.09
CA TRP A 108 9.58 1.29 -2.83
C TRP A 108 8.06 1.50 -2.82
N TYR A 109 7.29 0.42 -2.99
CA TYR A 109 5.83 0.44 -2.95
C TYR A 109 5.25 -0.96 -2.68
N GLY A 110 3.95 -1.04 -2.32
CA GLY A 110 3.19 -2.29 -2.24
C GLY A 110 3.39 -3.12 -0.97
N ASN A 111 4.18 -2.65 -0.02
CA ASN A 111 4.38 -3.32 1.26
C ASN A 111 3.80 -2.50 2.41
N MET A 112 4.27 -1.27 2.58
CA MET A 112 3.86 -0.37 3.63
C MET A 112 3.57 1.02 3.05
N TRP A 113 2.44 1.62 3.42
CA TRP A 113 2.19 3.02 3.16
C TRP A 113 3.29 3.89 3.77
N GLN A 114 3.82 4.82 3.01
CA GLN A 114 4.88 5.70 3.46
C GLN A 114 4.38 7.14 3.57
N PHE A 115 4.45 7.72 4.76
CA PHE A 115 4.19 9.15 4.93
C PHE A 115 5.19 9.98 4.12
N ARG A 116 4.67 11.05 3.53
CA ARG A 116 5.46 12.08 2.85
C ARG A 116 5.41 13.37 3.67
N ASP A 117 6.53 13.71 4.26
CA ASP A 117 6.67 15.00 4.92
C ASP A 117 6.78 16.14 3.90
N GLY A 118 6.36 17.34 4.32
CA GLY A 118 6.44 18.53 3.49
C GLY A 118 5.30 18.69 2.48
N ASP A 119 4.28 17.85 2.53
CA ASP A 119 3.09 17.97 1.67
C ASP A 119 1.83 17.91 2.53
N ASN A 120 1.34 19.06 2.93
CA ASN A 120 0.12 19.21 3.72
C ASN A 120 -1.09 19.50 2.81
N ILE A 121 -2.25 18.99 3.20
CA ILE A 121 -3.49 19.14 2.42
C ILE A 121 -4.53 19.89 3.25
N GLN A 122 -5.22 20.84 2.63
CA GLN A 122 -6.40 21.49 3.17
C GLN A 122 -7.45 21.65 2.07
N SER A 123 -8.58 20.97 2.22
CA SER A 123 -9.69 21.03 1.25
C SER A 123 -9.24 20.79 -0.20
N TRP A 124 -8.53 19.66 -0.45
CA TRP A 124 -7.92 19.25 -1.72
C TRP A 124 -6.83 20.16 -2.28
N GLN A 125 -6.48 21.24 -1.59
CA GLN A 125 -5.36 22.10 -1.93
C GLN A 125 -4.10 21.59 -1.23
N HIS A 126 -3.06 21.35 -1.99
CA HIS A 126 -1.74 20.98 -1.48
C HIS A 126 -0.92 22.21 -1.15
N TYR A 127 -0.19 22.09 -0.06
CA TYR A 127 0.79 23.08 0.42
C TYR A 127 2.10 22.34 0.65
N TYR A 128 3.10 22.71 -0.10
CA TYR A 128 4.38 22.04 -0.16
C TYR A 128 5.49 22.84 0.50
N CYS A 129 6.38 22.15 1.19
CA CYS A 129 7.58 22.70 1.80
C CYS A 129 8.79 21.86 1.41
N ASN A 130 9.82 22.49 0.87
CA ASN A 130 11.08 21.84 0.52
C ASN A 130 12.18 22.01 1.56
N ASP A 131 11.93 22.76 2.63
CA ASP A 131 12.84 22.91 3.75
C ASP A 131 12.53 21.89 4.85
N ARG A 132 13.35 20.86 4.96
CA ARG A 132 13.19 19.79 5.95
C ARG A 132 13.20 20.26 7.40
N SER A 133 13.85 21.37 7.70
CA SER A 133 13.89 21.96 9.04
C SER A 133 12.57 22.64 9.42
N ALA A 134 11.73 22.93 8.43
CA ALA A 134 10.44 23.58 8.58
C ALA A 134 9.25 22.61 8.45
N TYR A 135 9.50 21.30 8.30
CA TYR A 135 8.40 20.32 8.20
C TYR A 135 7.55 20.31 9.45
N ALA A 136 6.26 20.51 9.26
CA ALA A 136 5.27 20.50 10.33
C ALA A 136 3.88 20.16 9.78
N ASP A 137 3.08 19.48 10.57
CA ASP A 137 1.70 19.12 10.21
C ASP A 137 0.79 20.35 10.23
N LYS A 138 -0.19 20.37 9.31
CA LYS A 138 -1.25 21.39 9.26
C LYS A 138 -0.77 22.84 9.14
N VAL A 139 0.39 23.02 8.53
CA VAL A 139 0.92 24.36 8.17
C VAL A 139 0.60 24.64 6.71
N TYR A 140 -0.01 25.79 6.43
CA TYR A 140 -0.52 26.18 5.12
C TYR A 140 -0.04 27.56 4.68
N SER A 141 1.04 28.03 5.25
CA SER A 141 1.66 29.34 4.96
C SER A 141 3.10 29.38 5.43
N GLY A 142 3.80 30.49 5.22
CA GLY A 142 5.18 30.65 5.61
C GLY A 142 6.12 29.82 4.75
N SER A 143 6.78 28.80 5.33
CA SER A 143 7.63 27.86 4.59
C SER A 143 6.85 26.88 3.68
N TYR A 144 5.53 26.82 3.83
CA TYR A 144 4.65 26.05 2.97
C TYR A 144 4.01 26.97 1.94
N PHE A 145 4.26 26.69 0.68
CA PHE A 145 3.64 27.45 -0.42
C PHE A 145 2.46 26.67 -0.99
N LYS A 146 1.47 27.40 -1.44
CA LYS A 146 0.28 26.84 -2.09
C LYS A 146 0.65 26.40 -3.50
N VAL A 147 0.44 25.13 -3.81
CA VAL A 147 0.64 24.61 -5.17
C VAL A 147 -0.33 25.28 -6.14
N GLY A 148 0.15 25.64 -7.33
CA GLY A 148 -0.58 26.45 -8.33
C GLY A 148 -1.82 25.80 -8.95
N TYR A 149 -2.15 24.55 -8.56
CA TYR A 149 -3.32 23.83 -9.01
C TYR A 149 -3.99 23.05 -7.87
N VAL A 150 -5.22 22.60 -8.08
CA VAL A 150 -6.01 21.86 -7.08
C VAL A 150 -6.04 20.39 -7.47
N ALA A 151 -5.91 19.50 -6.48
CA ALA A 151 -6.02 18.07 -6.66
C ALA A 151 -7.43 17.65 -7.10
N SER A 152 -7.52 16.50 -7.76
CA SER A 152 -8.81 15.88 -8.09
C SER A 152 -9.63 15.66 -6.82
N LYS A 153 -10.93 15.96 -6.91
CA LYS A 153 -11.90 15.63 -5.84
C LYS A 153 -12.52 14.25 -6.00
N THR A 154 -12.11 13.53 -7.03
CA THR A 154 -12.60 12.20 -7.34
C THR A 154 -11.44 11.23 -7.26
N GLU A 155 -11.61 10.15 -6.50
CA GLU A 155 -10.64 9.06 -6.46
C GLU A 155 -10.71 8.21 -7.73
N GLY A 156 -9.65 7.48 -8.04
CA GLY A 156 -9.57 6.60 -9.19
C GLY A 156 -8.14 6.45 -9.72
N TYR A 157 -8.00 5.71 -10.81
CA TYR A 157 -6.72 5.64 -11.51
C TYR A 157 -6.38 7.00 -12.13
N VAL A 158 -5.12 7.40 -11.96
CA VAL A 158 -4.62 8.70 -12.42
C VAL A 158 -4.65 8.76 -13.94
N LYS A 159 -5.22 9.83 -14.47
CA LYS A 159 -5.19 10.16 -15.90
C LYS A 159 -4.26 11.33 -16.20
N GLU A 160 -4.27 12.34 -15.36
CA GLU A 160 -3.42 13.51 -15.51
C GLU A 160 -2.84 13.96 -14.17
N PHE A 161 -1.59 14.39 -14.19
CA PHE A 161 -0.96 15.13 -13.10
C PHE A 161 -0.97 16.63 -13.41
N GLY A 162 -1.07 17.43 -12.36
CA GLY A 162 -0.85 18.86 -12.45
C GLY A 162 0.63 19.19 -12.69
N TYR A 163 0.87 20.40 -13.15
CA TYR A 163 2.20 20.92 -13.38
C TYR A 163 2.31 22.32 -12.78
N ASP A 164 3.33 22.53 -11.95
CA ASP A 164 3.71 23.83 -11.42
C ASP A 164 5.12 24.15 -11.94
N PRO A 165 5.30 25.23 -12.75
CA PRO A 165 6.61 25.55 -13.32
C PRO A 165 7.64 25.98 -12.28
N GLU A 166 7.23 26.45 -11.10
CA GLU A 166 8.13 26.77 -10.00
C GLU A 166 8.55 25.53 -9.21
N TRP A 167 7.71 24.49 -9.23
CA TRP A 167 7.89 23.25 -8.47
C TRP A 167 7.58 22.03 -9.33
N PRO A 168 8.36 21.76 -10.37
CA PRO A 168 8.06 20.69 -11.35
C PRO A 168 8.16 19.29 -10.77
N GLU A 169 8.77 19.11 -9.59
CA GLU A 169 8.86 17.82 -8.89
C GLU A 169 7.58 17.43 -8.14
N ILE A 170 6.59 18.32 -8.07
CA ILE A 170 5.32 18.05 -7.38
C ILE A 170 4.36 17.36 -8.34
N GLU A 171 4.07 16.12 -8.04
CA GLU A 171 3.17 15.27 -8.82
C GLU A 171 1.88 15.01 -8.04
N ILE A 172 0.84 15.78 -8.31
CA ILE A 172 -0.48 15.62 -7.70
C ILE A 172 -1.50 15.33 -8.79
N CYS A 173 -2.32 14.30 -8.59
CA CYS A 173 -3.39 13.93 -9.50
C CYS A 173 -4.42 15.06 -9.63
N THR A 174 -4.65 15.54 -10.84
CA THR A 174 -5.66 16.55 -11.15
C THR A 174 -6.87 15.95 -11.85
N VAL A 175 -6.69 14.86 -12.59
CA VAL A 175 -7.76 14.15 -13.30
C VAL A 175 -7.62 12.65 -13.08
N THR A 176 -8.70 12.02 -12.64
CA THR A 176 -8.87 10.57 -12.59
C THR A 176 -9.64 10.09 -13.83
N GLY A 177 -9.70 8.77 -14.06
CA GLY A 177 -10.40 8.17 -15.20
C GLY A 177 -9.51 7.29 -16.07
N GLY A 178 -8.33 6.94 -15.58
CA GLY A 178 -7.49 5.89 -16.13
C GLY A 178 -7.98 4.49 -15.72
N SER A 179 -7.13 3.50 -15.88
CA SER A 179 -7.32 2.12 -15.43
C SER A 179 -5.97 1.52 -15.03
N SER A 180 -5.97 0.32 -14.48
CA SER A 180 -4.73 -0.42 -14.18
C SER A 180 -3.87 -0.74 -15.42
N ALA A 181 -4.34 -0.45 -16.62
CA ALA A 181 -3.64 -0.71 -17.89
C ALA A 181 -3.52 0.54 -18.80
N THR A 182 -4.01 1.70 -18.37
CA THR A 182 -4.01 2.91 -19.19
C THR A 182 -3.53 4.12 -18.39
N TYR A 183 -2.92 5.09 -19.07
CA TYR A 183 -2.31 6.29 -18.49
C TYR A 183 -1.20 5.92 -17.49
N PHE A 184 -1.30 6.40 -16.23
CA PHE A 184 -0.27 6.17 -15.22
C PHE A 184 -0.41 4.86 -14.45
N CYS A 185 -1.55 4.17 -14.57
CA CYS A 185 -1.83 2.88 -13.94
C CYS A 185 -1.79 2.85 -12.40
N ASP A 186 -1.50 3.95 -11.74
CA ASP A 186 -1.47 4.11 -10.30
C ASP A 186 -2.77 4.72 -9.80
N TYR A 187 -3.16 4.38 -8.58
CA TYR A 187 -4.42 4.84 -8.00
C TYR A 187 -4.22 6.08 -7.12
N TYR A 188 -5.24 6.89 -7.02
CA TYR A 188 -5.31 8.07 -6.19
C TYR A 188 -6.53 7.99 -5.28
N TYR A 189 -6.30 7.96 -3.96
CA TYR A 189 -7.34 8.08 -2.94
C TYR A 189 -7.35 9.48 -2.37
N GLN A 190 -8.55 9.98 -2.06
CA GLN A 190 -8.71 11.28 -1.44
C GLN A 190 -9.98 11.34 -0.57
N ALA A 191 -10.01 12.28 0.37
CA ALA A 191 -11.20 12.67 1.13
C ALA A 191 -11.09 14.16 1.51
N GLU A 192 -12.23 14.79 1.75
CA GLU A 192 -12.26 16.21 2.13
C GLU A 192 -11.46 16.53 3.39
N GLY A 193 -11.42 15.60 4.33
CA GLY A 193 -10.66 15.72 5.58
C GLY A 193 -9.23 15.21 5.53
N GLY A 194 -8.70 14.90 4.33
CA GLY A 194 -7.31 14.50 4.17
C GLY A 194 -6.35 15.64 4.53
N GLU A 195 -5.28 15.33 5.27
CA GLU A 195 -4.33 16.30 5.80
C GLU A 195 -2.91 16.07 5.32
N VAL A 196 -2.58 14.80 5.04
CA VAL A 196 -1.23 14.37 4.65
C VAL A 196 -1.27 13.40 3.47
N VAL A 197 -0.14 13.25 2.82
CA VAL A 197 0.03 12.28 1.73
C VAL A 197 0.73 11.04 2.23
N VAL A 198 0.18 9.87 1.90
CA VAL A 198 0.87 8.60 1.97
C VAL A 198 1.07 8.05 0.56
N SER A 199 2.15 7.35 0.32
CA SER A 199 2.50 6.88 -1.02
C SER A 199 2.88 5.40 -1.06
N GLY A 200 2.84 4.84 -2.25
CA GLY A 200 3.31 3.50 -2.56
C GLY A 200 2.25 2.40 -2.48
N GLY A 201 1.22 2.59 -1.68
CA GLY A 201 0.31 1.49 -1.32
C GLY A 201 0.92 0.52 -0.31
N ASN A 202 0.12 -0.38 0.18
CA ASN A 202 0.49 -1.41 1.15
C ASN A 202 0.19 -2.82 0.63
N VAL A 203 0.39 -3.82 1.47
CA VAL A 203 0.16 -5.25 1.12
C VAL A 203 -1.28 -5.57 0.72
N ASP A 204 -2.25 -4.73 1.07
CA ASP A 204 -3.67 -4.88 0.68
C ASP A 204 -4.02 -4.18 -0.62
N SER A 205 -3.17 -3.28 -1.09
CA SER A 205 -3.49 -2.44 -2.25
C SER A 205 -3.55 -3.23 -3.55
N GLY A 206 -2.91 -4.41 -3.63
CA GLY A 206 -2.95 -5.25 -4.82
C GLY A 206 -2.52 -4.48 -6.08
N ALA A 207 -3.31 -4.56 -7.14
CA ALA A 207 -3.01 -3.96 -8.44
C ALA A 207 -3.07 -2.43 -8.46
N VAL A 208 -3.55 -1.78 -7.40
CA VAL A 208 -3.57 -0.31 -7.31
C VAL A 208 -2.29 0.25 -6.70
N ALA A 209 -1.45 -0.59 -6.05
CA ALA A 209 -0.15 -0.19 -5.53
C ALA A 209 0.81 0.17 -6.67
N GLY A 210 1.60 1.21 -6.47
CA GLY A 210 2.61 1.63 -7.44
C GLY A 210 3.42 2.83 -6.95
N PRO A 211 4.50 3.20 -7.64
CA PRO A 211 5.39 4.29 -7.21
C PRO A 211 4.69 5.65 -7.16
N PHE A 212 3.67 5.87 -8.00
CA PHE A 212 2.89 7.12 -8.04
C PHE A 212 1.57 7.01 -7.31
N PHE A 213 1.28 5.89 -6.66
CA PHE A 213 0.10 5.75 -5.82
C PHE A 213 0.14 6.76 -4.67
N ARG A 214 -0.96 7.49 -4.49
CA ARG A 214 -1.11 8.48 -3.43
C ARG A 214 -2.42 8.24 -2.67
N GLY A 215 -2.32 8.22 -1.35
CA GLY A 215 -3.47 8.31 -0.46
C GLY A 215 -3.48 9.67 0.22
N CYS A 216 -4.47 10.48 -0.09
CA CYS A 216 -4.67 11.84 0.40
C CYS A 216 -5.91 11.94 1.29
N ASN A 217 -6.27 10.85 1.96
CA ASN A 217 -7.49 10.70 2.75
C ASN A 217 -7.20 10.48 4.25
N TYR A 218 -5.94 10.58 4.67
CA TYR A 218 -5.54 10.36 6.06
C TYR A 218 -5.27 11.68 6.77
N GLY A 219 -5.56 11.70 8.09
CA GLY A 219 -5.07 12.72 9.00
C GLY A 219 -3.63 12.44 9.44
N SER A 220 -2.90 13.45 9.87
CA SER A 220 -1.50 13.34 10.32
C SER A 220 -1.30 12.44 11.54
N GLY A 221 -2.33 12.28 12.36
CA GLY A 221 -2.33 11.38 13.53
C GLY A 221 -2.70 9.92 13.23
N PHE A 222 -2.92 9.56 11.97
CA PHE A 222 -3.29 8.19 11.62
C PHE A 222 -2.11 7.24 11.84
N SER A 223 -2.38 6.12 12.51
CA SER A 223 -1.40 5.04 12.68
C SER A 223 -2.04 3.68 12.45
N SER A 224 -1.31 2.79 11.81
CA SER A 224 -1.74 1.41 11.56
C SER A 224 -0.51 0.53 11.34
N TRP A 225 -0.65 -0.78 11.46
CA TRP A 225 0.43 -1.75 11.25
C TRP A 225 1.01 -1.72 9.82
N HIS A 226 0.24 -1.24 8.84
CA HIS A 226 0.62 -1.18 7.44
C HIS A 226 1.02 0.23 6.97
N ILE A 227 1.27 1.15 7.88
CA ILE A 227 1.71 2.52 7.58
C ILE A 227 2.97 2.86 8.37
N GLY A 228 3.88 3.57 7.76
CA GLY A 228 5.13 3.98 8.37
C GLY A 228 5.80 5.14 7.67
N GLY A 229 6.99 5.47 8.10
CA GLY A 229 7.84 6.48 7.50
C GLY A 229 9.20 5.89 7.12
N ARG A 230 9.80 6.43 6.08
CA ARG A 230 11.18 6.13 5.72
C ARG A 230 12.04 7.34 6.06
N PRO A 231 12.93 7.23 7.06
CA PRO A 231 13.85 8.31 7.34
C PRO A 231 14.82 8.50 6.17
N GLN A 232 15.01 9.75 5.75
CA GLN A 232 16.00 10.11 4.74
C GLN A 232 17.28 10.59 5.44
N ALA A 233 18.36 9.85 5.29
CA ALA A 233 19.67 10.30 5.73
C ALA A 233 20.36 11.12 4.61
N ARG A 234 20.92 12.27 4.94
CA ARG A 234 21.94 12.93 4.10
C ARG A 234 23.31 12.45 4.55
N LYS A 235 24.16 12.12 3.57
CA LYS A 235 25.59 12.03 3.78
C LYS A 235 26.16 13.46 3.90
#